data_4939c7e4a2d936f05a71534dbeabe951
#
_entry.id   4939c7e4a2d936f05a71534dbeabe951
#
_cell.length_a   1.000
_cell.length_b   1.000
_cell.length_c   1.000
_cell.angle_alpha   90.00
_cell.angle_beta   90.00
_cell.angle_gamma   90.00
#
_symmetry.space_group_name_H-M   'P 1'
#
loop_
_entity.id
_entity.type
_entity.pdbx_description
1 polymer ?
#
loop_
_entity_poly.entity_id
_entity_poly.type
_entity_poly.pdbx_seq_one_letter_code
_entity_poly.pdbx_strand_id
1 'polypeptide(L)'
;MPPQAAQLIARMAPILAPFQQTTIIVTGYTDNVPIGPELRAQGVESNQQLSLKRAQTVANYLVSQRVNPNLVSARGLGDADPVAPNDTPQGRAQNRRVELTLAGPGT
;
A
#
# COMPACT_ATOMS: atom_id res chain seq x y z
N MET A 1 8.02 -5.56 4.00
CA MET A 1 7.94 -4.92 2.67
C MET A 1 9.05 -5.48 1.79
N PRO A 2 8.74 -5.87 0.56
CA PRO A 2 9.78 -6.40 -0.34
C PRO A 2 10.90 -5.39 -0.59
N PRO A 3 12.16 -5.85 -0.75
CA PRO A 3 13.28 -4.93 -0.95
C PRO A 3 13.13 -4.03 -2.18
N GLN A 4 12.54 -4.53 -3.25
CA GLN A 4 12.31 -3.75 -4.48
C GLN A 4 11.33 -2.60 -4.23
N ALA A 5 10.26 -2.87 -3.47
CA ALA A 5 9.30 -1.83 -3.11
C ALA A 5 9.95 -0.78 -2.21
N ALA A 6 10.76 -1.19 -1.24
CA ALA A 6 11.48 -0.27 -0.38
C ALA A 6 12.44 0.61 -1.17
N GLN A 7 13.15 0.04 -2.14
CA GLN A 7 14.06 0.81 -3.01
C GLN A 7 13.31 1.84 -3.85
N LEU A 8 12.15 1.45 -4.40
CA LEU A 8 11.33 2.37 -5.20
C LEU A 8 10.83 3.53 -4.35
N ILE A 9 10.32 3.24 -3.15
CA ILE A 9 9.83 4.26 -2.23
C ILE A 9 10.98 5.17 -1.78
N ALA A 10 12.16 4.62 -1.52
CA ALA A 10 13.33 5.40 -1.15
C ALA A 10 13.74 6.39 -2.24
N ARG A 11 13.52 6.04 -3.51
CA ARG A 11 13.75 6.97 -4.63
C ARG A 11 12.68 8.03 -4.75
N MET A 12 11.42 7.69 -4.45
CA MET A 12 10.29 8.60 -4.56
C MET A 12 10.23 9.60 -3.40
N ALA A 13 10.59 9.17 -2.20
CA ALA A 13 10.43 9.99 -1.00
C ALA A 13 11.17 11.33 -1.09
N PRO A 14 12.43 11.42 -1.59
CA PRO A 14 13.08 12.72 -1.73
C PRO A 14 12.37 13.67 -2.71
N ILE A 15 11.66 13.12 -3.69
CA ILE A 15 10.87 13.92 -4.65
C ILE A 15 9.61 14.44 -3.96
N LEU A 16 8.99 13.63 -3.11
CA LEU A 16 7.73 13.96 -2.45
C LEU A 16 7.92 14.80 -1.19
N ALA A 17 9.04 14.63 -0.48
CA ALA A 17 9.28 15.28 0.81
C ALA A 17 9.18 16.81 0.76
N PRO A 18 9.64 17.52 -0.31
CA PRO A 18 9.51 18.98 -0.34
C PRO A 18 8.08 19.49 -0.49
N PHE A 19 7.16 18.66 -0.97
CA PHE A 19 5.78 19.09 -1.20
C PHE A 19 5.02 19.17 0.13
N GLN A 20 4.50 20.36 0.44
CA GLN A 20 3.86 20.64 1.72
C GLN A 20 2.33 20.60 1.66
N GLN A 21 1.76 20.52 0.46
CA GLN A 21 0.31 20.56 0.27
C GLN A 21 -0.22 19.37 -0.52
N THR A 22 0.65 18.53 -1.05
CA THR A 22 0.25 17.32 -1.76
C THR A 22 -0.06 16.23 -0.74
N THR A 23 -1.31 15.74 -0.75
CA THR A 23 -1.67 14.59 0.05
C THR A 23 -1.30 13.31 -0.68
N ILE A 24 -0.90 12.31 0.09
CA ILE A 24 -0.50 11.00 -0.42
C ILE A 24 -1.42 9.96 0.20
N ILE A 25 -2.19 9.29 -0.64
CA ILE A 25 -3.07 8.22 -0.20
C ILE A 25 -2.46 6.90 -0.62
N VAL A 26 -2.10 6.08 0.35
CA VAL A 26 -1.53 4.75 0.13
C VAL A 26 -2.67 3.73 0.24
N THR A 27 -2.97 3.06 -0.86
CA THR A 27 -4.08 2.10 -0.92
C THR A 27 -3.53 0.71 -1.14
N GLY A 28 -3.84 -0.21 -0.23
CA GLY A 28 -3.48 -1.62 -0.34
C GLY A 28 -4.59 -2.45 -0.96
N TYR A 29 -4.19 -3.46 -1.71
CA TYR A 29 -5.08 -4.42 -2.35
C TYR A 29 -4.58 -5.83 -2.15
N THR A 30 -5.49 -6.79 -2.23
CA THR A 30 -5.17 -8.22 -2.18
C THR A 30 -5.75 -8.91 -3.41
N ASP A 31 -5.39 -10.20 -3.59
CA ASP A 31 -6.17 -11.09 -4.43
C ASP A 31 -7.45 -11.53 -3.67
N ASN A 32 -8.20 -12.46 -4.26
CA ASN A 32 -9.46 -12.94 -3.66
C ASN A 32 -9.29 -14.21 -2.81
N VAL A 33 -8.06 -14.62 -2.52
CA VAL A 33 -7.82 -15.80 -1.68
C VAL A 33 -8.15 -15.44 -0.23
N PRO A 34 -8.97 -16.26 0.47
CA PRO A 34 -9.31 -15.99 1.87
C PRO A 34 -8.08 -16.03 2.78
N ILE A 35 -8.16 -15.33 3.89
CA ILE A 35 -7.10 -15.32 4.90
C ILE A 35 -6.90 -16.72 5.45
N GLY A 36 -5.64 -17.18 5.43
CA GLY A 36 -5.28 -18.48 5.95
C GLY A 36 -5.03 -18.49 7.46
N PRO A 37 -4.81 -19.70 8.04
CA PRO A 37 -4.69 -19.82 9.50
C PRO A 37 -3.46 -19.09 10.09
N GLU A 38 -2.37 -18.97 9.34
CA GLU A 38 -1.17 -18.28 9.84
C GLU A 38 -1.42 -16.80 10.09
N LEU A 39 -2.09 -16.14 9.14
CA LEU A 39 -2.43 -14.72 9.29
C LEU A 39 -3.51 -14.52 10.35
N ARG A 40 -4.46 -15.44 10.45
CA ARG A 40 -5.48 -15.39 11.51
C ARG A 40 -4.84 -15.50 12.89
N ALA A 41 -3.83 -16.34 13.04
CA ALA A 41 -3.08 -16.46 14.29
C ALA A 41 -2.36 -15.14 14.65
N GLN A 42 -2.05 -14.30 13.67
CA GLN A 42 -1.45 -12.98 13.86
C GLN A 42 -2.50 -11.87 14.03
N GLY A 43 -3.78 -12.20 14.09
CA GLY A 43 -4.86 -11.24 14.26
C GLY A 43 -5.40 -10.64 12.96
N VAL A 44 -4.98 -11.15 11.82
CA VAL A 44 -5.50 -10.69 10.52
C VAL A 44 -6.69 -11.56 10.15
N GLU A 45 -7.88 -10.97 10.07
CA GLU A 45 -9.12 -11.69 9.88
C GLU A 45 -9.75 -11.52 8.51
N SER A 46 -9.30 -10.55 7.72
CA SER A 46 -9.87 -10.25 6.40
C SER A 46 -8.82 -9.72 5.45
N ASN A 47 -9.12 -9.81 4.16
CA ASN A 47 -8.29 -9.20 3.12
C ASN A 47 -8.24 -7.68 3.26
N GLN A 48 -9.31 -7.06 3.73
CA GLN A 48 -9.31 -5.63 4.00
C GLN A 48 -8.28 -5.27 5.07
N GLN A 49 -8.24 -6.00 6.18
CA GLN A 49 -7.23 -5.79 7.23
C GLN A 49 -5.82 -6.02 6.71
N LEU A 50 -5.60 -7.08 5.92
CA LEU A 50 -4.31 -7.39 5.35
C LEU A 50 -3.84 -6.25 4.44
N SER A 51 -4.71 -5.77 3.56
CA SER A 51 -4.39 -4.69 2.63
C SER A 51 -4.10 -3.39 3.38
N LEU A 52 -4.83 -3.10 4.44
CA LEU A 52 -4.57 -1.93 5.28
C LEU A 52 -3.20 -2.01 5.95
N LYS A 53 -2.84 -3.17 6.50
CA LYS A 53 -1.51 -3.37 7.11
C LYS A 53 -0.39 -3.13 6.11
N ARG A 54 -0.53 -3.63 4.89
CA ARG A 54 0.45 -3.41 3.83
C ARG A 54 0.56 -1.92 3.47
N ALA A 55 -0.57 -1.25 3.34
CA ALA A 55 -0.60 0.19 3.07
C ALA A 55 0.04 0.99 4.20
N GLN A 56 -0.24 0.64 5.45
CA GLN A 56 0.38 1.30 6.62
C GLN A 56 1.89 1.11 6.66
N THR A 57 2.39 -0.08 6.29
CA THR A 57 3.82 -0.33 6.20
C THR A 57 4.49 0.61 5.21
N VAL A 58 3.88 0.79 4.03
CA VAL A 58 4.39 1.71 3.00
C VAL A 58 4.30 3.15 3.50
N ALA A 59 3.18 3.55 4.09
CA ALA A 59 2.99 4.90 4.64
C ALA A 59 4.04 5.23 5.70
N ASN A 60 4.29 4.29 6.62
CA ASN A 60 5.30 4.46 7.67
C ASN A 60 6.69 4.60 7.08
N TYR A 61 6.98 3.86 6.01
CA TYR A 61 8.28 3.96 5.34
C TYR A 61 8.44 5.33 4.68
N LEU A 62 7.40 5.87 4.03
CA LEU A 62 7.44 7.22 3.47
C LEU A 62 7.76 8.25 4.57
N VAL A 63 7.10 8.15 5.71
CA VAL A 63 7.34 9.06 6.84
C VAL A 63 8.78 8.92 7.33
N SER A 64 9.32 7.71 7.39
CA SER A 64 10.71 7.48 7.78
C SER A 64 11.70 8.11 6.80
N GLN A 65 11.29 8.36 5.57
CA GLN A 65 12.07 9.02 4.52
C GLN A 65 11.79 10.53 4.45
N ARG A 66 11.26 11.11 5.55
CA ARG A 66 11.02 12.56 5.73
C ARG A 66 9.83 13.12 4.97
N VAL A 67 8.92 12.29 4.50
CA VAL A 67 7.63 12.76 4.00
C VAL A 67 6.78 13.18 5.20
N ASN A 68 6.09 14.32 5.07
CA ASN A 68 5.29 14.86 6.17
C ASN A 68 4.16 13.89 6.56
N PRO A 69 4.12 13.41 7.81
CA PRO A 69 3.11 12.43 8.22
C PRO A 69 1.68 12.97 8.15
N ASN A 70 1.49 14.28 8.26
CA ASN A 70 0.16 14.88 8.16
C ASN A 70 -0.43 14.81 6.76
N LEU A 71 0.39 14.55 5.74
CA LEU A 71 -0.04 14.46 4.34
C LEU A 71 -0.23 13.02 3.88
N VAL A 72 0.17 12.04 4.68
CA VAL A 72 0.15 10.63 4.30
C VAL A 72 -1.00 9.93 5.02
N SER A 73 -1.82 9.20 4.27
CA SER A 73 -2.86 8.34 4.82
C SER A 73 -2.80 6.97 4.18
N ALA A 74 -3.30 5.96 4.87
CA ALA A 74 -3.33 4.58 4.40
C ALA A 74 -4.76 4.05 4.44
N ARG A 75 -5.13 3.26 3.44
CA ARG A 75 -6.41 2.55 3.44
C ARG A 75 -6.25 1.18 2.80
N GLY A 76 -7.13 0.26 3.17
CA GLY A 76 -7.17 -1.08 2.63
C GLY A 76 -8.50 -1.33 1.94
N LEU A 77 -8.46 -1.76 0.68
CA LEU A 77 -9.65 -2.09 -0.10
C LEU A 77 -9.80 -3.60 -0.32
N GLY A 78 -8.90 -4.42 0.23
CA GLY A 78 -8.99 -5.86 0.12
C GLY A 78 -8.91 -6.32 -1.32
N ASP A 79 -9.84 -7.22 -1.71
CA ASP A 79 -9.90 -7.77 -3.06
C ASP A 79 -10.71 -6.94 -4.05
N ALA A 80 -11.04 -5.70 -3.70
CA ALA A 80 -11.71 -4.77 -4.62
C ALA A 80 -10.80 -4.39 -5.79
N ASP A 81 -11.41 -3.96 -6.88
CA ASP A 81 -10.74 -3.38 -8.06
C ASP A 81 -9.58 -4.22 -8.58
N PRO A 82 -9.80 -5.50 -8.92
CA PRO A 82 -8.73 -6.33 -9.47
C PRO A 82 -8.23 -5.76 -10.80
N VAL A 83 -6.90 -5.78 -10.99
CA VAL A 83 -6.27 -5.33 -12.23
C VAL A 83 -5.96 -6.48 -13.16
N ALA A 84 -6.15 -7.71 -12.68
CA ALA A 84 -5.90 -8.94 -13.44
C ALA A 84 -6.86 -10.03 -12.96
N PRO A 85 -7.01 -11.14 -13.74
CA PRO A 85 -7.84 -12.26 -13.30
C PRO A 85 -7.25 -12.94 -12.05
N ASN A 86 -8.13 -13.31 -11.12
CA ASN A 86 -7.73 -14.04 -9.91
C ASN A 86 -7.62 -15.56 -10.12
N ASP A 87 -7.94 -16.04 -11.30
CA ASP A 87 -7.92 -17.47 -11.61
C ASP A 87 -6.54 -18.00 -12.00
N THR A 88 -5.55 -17.12 -12.09
CA THR A 88 -4.16 -17.51 -12.36
C THR A 88 -3.23 -16.98 -11.26
N PRO A 89 -2.12 -17.69 -10.98
CA PRO A 89 -1.13 -17.17 -10.02
C PRO A 89 -0.54 -15.82 -10.42
N GLN A 90 -0.33 -15.62 -11.73
CA GLN A 90 0.21 -14.34 -12.25
C GLN A 90 -0.77 -13.19 -12.03
N GLY A 91 -2.06 -13.43 -12.30
CA GLY A 91 -3.10 -12.42 -12.08
C GLY A 91 -3.26 -12.09 -10.61
N ARG A 92 -3.25 -13.10 -9.73
CA ARG A 92 -3.32 -12.87 -8.30
C ARG A 92 -2.13 -12.06 -7.80
N ALA A 93 -0.93 -12.32 -8.32
CA ALA A 93 0.26 -11.55 -7.94
C ALA A 93 0.12 -10.08 -8.32
N GLN A 94 -0.48 -9.77 -9.47
CA GLN A 94 -0.71 -8.40 -9.89
C GLN A 94 -1.76 -7.70 -9.01
N ASN A 95 -2.73 -8.45 -8.50
CA ASN A 95 -3.76 -7.89 -7.61
C ASN A 95 -3.24 -7.60 -6.20
N ARG A 96 -2.20 -8.31 -5.76
CA ARG A 96 -1.53 -8.04 -4.48
C ARG A 96 -0.58 -6.85 -4.65
N ARG A 97 -1.12 -5.64 -4.50
CA ARG A 97 -0.40 -4.40 -4.81
C ARG A 97 -0.70 -3.31 -3.82
N VAL A 98 0.15 -2.28 -3.84
CA VAL A 98 -0.09 -1.02 -3.17
C VAL A 98 -0.01 0.08 -4.22
N GLU A 99 -0.97 1.00 -4.18
CA GLU A 99 -1.03 2.14 -5.09
C GLU A 99 -0.87 3.43 -4.29
N LEU A 100 -0.13 4.37 -4.85
CA LEU A 100 0.00 5.71 -4.28
C LEU A 100 -0.78 6.69 -5.16
N THR A 101 -1.69 7.43 -4.52
CA THR A 101 -2.45 8.48 -5.19
C THR A 101 -2.03 9.84 -4.63
N LEU A 102 -1.63 10.73 -5.50
CA LEU A 102 -1.22 12.09 -5.13
C LEU A 102 -2.37 13.04 -5.45
N ALA A 103 -2.71 13.91 -4.49
CA ALA A 103 -3.79 14.88 -4.65
C ALA A 103 -3.37 16.20 -4.06
N GLY A 104 -3.84 17.30 -4.66
CA GLY A 104 -3.54 18.65 -4.22
C GLY A 104 -2.64 19.40 -5.20
N PRO A 105 -2.19 20.60 -4.80
CA PRO A 105 -1.47 21.49 -5.73
C PRO A 105 -0.03 21.08 -6.04
N GLY A 106 0.54 20.09 -5.41
CA GLY A 106 1.88 19.60 -5.71
C GLY A 106 3.01 20.53 -5.25
N THR A 107 2.79 21.30 -4.22
CA THR A 107 3.79 22.26 -3.71
C THR A 107 4.21 22.00 -2.30
#